data_ddacc11bcf2e30425683d0f9552f2dda
#
_entry.id   ddacc11bcf2e30425683d0f9552f2dda
#
_cell.length_a   1.000
_cell.length_b   1.000
_cell.length_c   1.000
_cell.angle_alpha   90.00
_cell.angle_beta   90.00
_cell.angle_gamma   90.00
#
_symmetry.space_group_name_H-M   'P 1'
#
loop_
_entity.id
_entity.type
_entity.pdbx_description
1 polymer ?
#
loop_
_entity_poly.entity_id
_entity_poly.type
_entity_poly.pdbx_seq_one_letter_code
_entity_poly.pdbx_strand_id
1 'polypeptide(L)'
;MRKFILSILILVAMVGTMSAQRVWAYGLDLTQEGDVCAFSFISTNDATEANLVFSDATTDAVLGKVAIDNVIKGENIVELALKDIPYTGVMNWAVELKGEAIEEMYEVTDDAVDAFHFYLSQGVAINNNPESVHFGKIYVANPQIGNDGMSEYTSNQTSGIYVFDPLLNLENEP
;
A
#
# COMPACT_ATOMS: atom_id res chain seq x y z
N MET A 1 30.41 -18.25 -15.56
CA MET A 1 30.56 -18.18 -14.10
C MET A 1 30.47 -16.76 -13.52
N ARG A 2 31.02 -15.71 -14.15
CA ARG A 2 30.92 -14.30 -13.62
C ARG A 2 29.50 -13.72 -13.53
N LYS A 3 28.58 -14.11 -14.44
CA LYS A 3 27.19 -13.59 -14.44
C LYS A 3 26.33 -14.16 -13.30
N PHE A 4 26.63 -15.39 -12.85
CA PHE A 4 25.89 -16.02 -11.74
C PHE A 4 26.25 -15.40 -10.39
N ILE A 5 27.51 -15.02 -10.20
CA ILE A 5 27.99 -14.39 -8.96
C ILE A 5 27.41 -12.97 -8.81
N LEU A 6 27.25 -12.24 -9.92
CA LEU A 6 26.65 -10.89 -9.90
C LEU A 6 25.15 -10.93 -9.54
N SER A 7 24.41 -11.93 -10.05
CA SER A 7 22.99 -12.12 -9.73
C SER A 7 22.77 -12.49 -8.25
N ILE A 8 23.66 -13.31 -7.68
CA ILE A 8 23.60 -13.66 -6.26
C ILE A 8 23.96 -12.47 -5.37
N LEU A 9 24.92 -11.65 -5.79
CA LEU A 9 25.32 -10.46 -5.03
C LEU A 9 24.22 -9.39 -5.00
N ILE A 10 23.49 -9.21 -6.09
CA ILE A 10 22.33 -8.31 -6.17
C ILE A 10 21.18 -8.83 -5.29
N LEU A 11 20.94 -10.15 -5.27
CA LEU A 11 19.92 -10.75 -4.43
C LEU A 11 20.25 -10.61 -2.93
N VAL A 12 21.52 -10.77 -2.55
CA VAL A 12 21.98 -10.60 -1.16
C VAL A 12 21.96 -9.13 -0.73
N ALA A 13 22.23 -8.19 -1.65
CA ALA A 13 22.12 -6.76 -1.34
C ALA A 13 20.66 -6.30 -1.15
N MET A 14 19.70 -6.94 -1.83
CA MET A 14 18.26 -6.68 -1.62
C MET A 14 17.72 -7.27 -0.30
N VAL A 15 18.31 -8.34 0.20
CA VAL A 15 17.90 -8.94 1.49
C VAL A 15 18.40 -8.11 2.70
N GLY A 16 19.42 -7.27 2.50
CA GLY A 16 20.02 -6.48 3.59
C GLY A 16 19.31 -5.17 3.96
N THR A 17 18.23 -4.77 3.25
CA THR A 17 17.53 -3.50 3.49
C THR A 17 16.02 -3.64 3.59
N MET A 18 15.52 -4.79 4.03
CA MET A 18 14.11 -4.91 4.42
C MET A 18 13.92 -4.33 5.83
N SER A 19 14.14 -3.03 5.99
CA SER A 19 13.43 -2.31 7.04
C SER A 19 11.96 -2.32 6.63
N ALA A 20 11.09 -2.87 7.47
CA ALA A 20 9.67 -2.88 7.20
C ALA A 20 9.21 -1.42 7.03
N GLN A 21 8.93 -1.03 5.80
CA GLN A 21 8.40 0.31 5.53
C GLN A 21 6.96 0.34 6.01
N ARG A 22 6.63 1.31 6.85
CA ARG A 22 5.25 1.56 7.32
C ARG A 22 4.39 2.26 6.28
N VAL A 23 4.96 2.69 5.16
CA VAL A 23 4.28 3.55 4.20
C VAL A 23 4.27 2.94 2.81
N TRP A 24 3.09 2.91 2.20
CA TRP A 24 2.89 2.58 0.79
C TRP A 24 1.74 3.39 0.21
N ALA A 25 1.71 3.52 -1.10
CA ALA A 25 0.66 4.20 -1.83
C ALA A 25 -0.32 3.19 -2.47
N TYR A 26 -1.59 3.55 -2.52
CA TYR A 26 -2.63 2.82 -3.22
C TYR A 26 -3.68 3.77 -3.79
N GLY A 27 -4.65 3.27 -4.58
CA GLY A 27 -5.68 4.10 -5.18
C GLY A 27 -5.10 5.13 -6.14
N LEU A 28 -4.08 4.71 -6.94
CA LEU A 28 -3.42 5.59 -7.87
C LEU A 28 -4.36 5.97 -9.01
N ASP A 29 -4.49 7.26 -9.27
CA ASP A 29 -5.27 7.81 -10.39
C ASP A 29 -4.53 8.97 -11.04
N LEU A 30 -4.79 9.20 -12.33
CA LEU A 30 -4.19 10.26 -13.11
C LEU A 30 -5.25 11.00 -13.90
N THR A 31 -5.34 12.28 -13.68
CA THR A 31 -6.17 13.17 -14.48
C THR A 31 -5.29 14.20 -15.19
N GLN A 32 -5.68 14.60 -16.39
CA GLN A 32 -5.00 15.65 -17.16
C GLN A 32 -5.98 16.74 -17.54
N GLU A 33 -5.59 17.99 -17.24
CA GLU A 33 -6.31 19.18 -17.68
C GLU A 33 -5.34 20.15 -18.36
N GLY A 34 -5.49 20.30 -19.68
CA GLY A 34 -4.55 21.07 -20.49
C GLY A 34 -3.12 20.53 -20.41
N ASP A 35 -2.20 21.38 -19.97
CA ASP A 35 -0.77 21.05 -19.81
C ASP A 35 -0.40 20.60 -18.38
N VAL A 36 -1.38 20.31 -17.53
CA VAL A 36 -1.17 19.87 -16.15
C VAL A 36 -1.69 18.45 -15.96
N CYS A 37 -0.87 17.59 -15.36
CA CYS A 37 -1.24 16.26 -14.91
C CYS A 37 -1.34 16.27 -13.39
N ALA A 38 -2.48 15.81 -12.86
CA ALA A 38 -2.69 15.60 -11.43
C ALA A 38 -2.62 14.10 -11.12
N PHE A 39 -1.62 13.70 -10.34
CA PHE A 39 -1.38 12.36 -9.85
C PHE A 39 -1.96 12.26 -8.45
N SER A 40 -3.00 11.47 -8.26
CA SER A 40 -3.61 11.25 -6.96
C SER A 40 -3.32 9.85 -6.43
N PHE A 41 -3.14 9.75 -5.13
CA PHE A 41 -2.93 8.48 -4.43
C PHE A 41 -3.26 8.63 -2.95
N ILE A 42 -3.49 7.50 -2.29
CA ILE A 42 -3.68 7.42 -0.84
C ILE A 42 -2.43 6.83 -0.22
N SER A 43 -1.84 7.53 0.76
CA SER A 43 -0.71 7.02 1.54
C SER A 43 -1.18 6.43 2.87
N THR A 44 -0.65 5.26 3.24
CA THR A 44 -0.98 4.61 4.51
C THR A 44 -0.41 5.32 5.73
N ASN A 45 0.64 6.12 5.55
CA ASN A 45 1.26 6.92 6.61
C ASN A 45 2.01 8.11 6.00
N ASP A 46 2.53 9.00 6.86
CA ASP A 46 3.43 10.07 6.43
C ASP A 46 4.72 9.47 5.84
N ALA A 47 5.22 10.07 4.76
CA ALA A 47 6.46 9.64 4.14
C ALA A 47 7.60 10.61 4.46
N THR A 48 8.78 10.07 4.74
CA THR A 48 10.02 10.85 4.94
C THR A 48 10.69 11.20 3.61
N GLU A 49 10.43 10.38 2.57
CA GLU A 49 10.89 10.60 1.21
C GLU A 49 9.83 10.05 0.26
N ALA A 50 9.52 10.78 -0.81
CA ALA A 50 8.54 10.36 -1.80
C ALA A 50 8.94 10.78 -3.20
N ASN A 51 8.67 9.92 -4.19
CA ASN A 51 8.94 10.19 -5.59
C ASN A 51 7.82 9.66 -6.48
N LEU A 52 7.44 10.41 -7.52
CA LEU A 52 6.81 9.86 -8.70
C LEU A 52 7.90 9.23 -9.58
N VAL A 53 7.73 7.97 -9.91
CA VAL A 53 8.65 7.21 -10.76
C VAL A 53 7.98 6.98 -12.11
N PHE A 54 8.66 7.33 -13.17
CA PHE A 54 8.18 7.13 -14.55
C PHE A 54 9.02 6.06 -15.22
N SER A 55 8.38 5.11 -15.88
CA SER A 55 9.03 4.04 -16.61
C SER A 55 8.46 3.88 -18.03
N ASP A 56 9.28 3.35 -18.93
CA ASP A 56 8.83 3.00 -20.29
C ASP A 56 7.86 1.82 -20.23
N ALA A 57 6.67 1.99 -20.81
CA ALA A 57 5.61 0.98 -20.74
C ALA A 57 5.93 -0.35 -21.46
N THR A 58 6.98 -0.38 -22.28
CA THR A 58 7.38 -1.56 -23.05
C THR A 58 8.52 -2.32 -22.41
N THR A 59 9.47 -1.57 -21.82
CA THR A 59 10.74 -2.14 -21.32
C THR A 59 10.84 -2.11 -19.80
N ASP A 60 9.90 -1.46 -19.10
CA ASP A 60 9.92 -1.18 -17.65
C ASP A 60 11.17 -0.41 -17.18
N ALA A 61 11.95 0.15 -18.12
CA ALA A 61 13.11 0.94 -17.77
C ALA A 61 12.70 2.26 -17.10
N VAL A 62 13.28 2.57 -15.95
CA VAL A 62 13.04 3.85 -15.28
C VAL A 62 13.58 4.99 -16.13
N LEU A 63 12.72 5.92 -16.49
CA LEU A 63 13.01 7.10 -17.31
C LEU A 63 13.37 8.31 -16.46
N GLY A 64 12.80 8.39 -15.26
CA GLY A 64 13.08 9.46 -14.33
C GLY A 64 12.25 9.37 -13.06
N LYS A 65 12.65 10.19 -12.08
CA LYS A 65 11.93 10.37 -10.82
C LYS A 65 11.72 11.85 -10.57
N VAL A 66 10.54 12.19 -10.05
CA VAL A 66 10.20 13.55 -9.59
C VAL A 66 9.92 13.46 -8.09
N ALA A 67 10.69 14.20 -7.30
CA ALA A 67 10.48 14.23 -5.87
C ALA A 67 9.13 14.88 -5.53
N ILE A 68 8.46 14.33 -4.52
CA ILE A 68 7.22 14.83 -3.98
C ILE A 68 7.51 15.33 -2.56
N ASP A 69 7.10 16.55 -2.27
CA ASP A 69 7.21 17.12 -0.95
C ASP A 69 5.94 16.85 -0.12
N ASN A 70 6.12 16.64 1.19
CA ASN A 70 5.04 16.61 2.18
C ASN A 70 3.93 15.56 1.93
N VAL A 71 4.30 14.34 1.61
CA VAL A 71 3.31 13.24 1.57
C VAL A 71 2.86 12.90 2.98
N ILE A 72 1.55 13.01 3.21
CA ILE A 72 0.89 12.74 4.50
C ILE A 72 -0.01 11.51 4.39
N LYS A 73 -0.34 10.93 5.53
CA LYS A 73 -1.34 9.85 5.61
C LYS A 73 -2.67 10.32 5.01
N GLY A 74 -3.29 9.47 4.17
CA GLY A 74 -4.54 9.76 3.48
C GLY A 74 -4.32 10.23 2.03
N GLU A 75 -5.26 11.03 1.52
CA GLU A 75 -5.24 11.48 0.13
C GLU A 75 -4.13 12.49 -0.13
N ASN A 76 -3.42 12.29 -1.23
CA ASN A 76 -2.39 13.19 -1.74
C ASN A 76 -2.63 13.45 -3.23
N ILE A 77 -2.39 14.69 -3.66
CA ILE A 77 -2.47 15.09 -5.06
C ILE A 77 -1.19 15.84 -5.41
N VAL A 78 -0.55 15.42 -6.50
CA VAL A 78 0.68 16.04 -7.03
C VAL A 78 0.41 16.54 -8.42
N GLU A 79 0.52 17.83 -8.64
CA GLU A 79 0.35 18.44 -9.95
C GLU A 79 1.70 18.67 -10.62
N LEU A 80 1.87 18.18 -11.85
CA LEU A 80 3.05 18.40 -12.67
C LEU A 80 2.64 18.97 -14.02
N ALA A 81 3.39 19.95 -14.50
CA ALA A 81 3.25 20.36 -15.89
C ALA A 81 3.82 19.28 -16.83
N LEU A 82 3.20 19.05 -17.97
CA LEU A 82 3.64 18.06 -18.97
C LEU A 82 5.13 18.17 -19.33
N LYS A 83 5.64 19.40 -19.39
CA LYS A 83 7.06 19.67 -19.68
C LYS A 83 8.03 19.18 -18.61
N ASP A 84 7.55 18.97 -17.36
CA ASP A 84 8.35 18.55 -16.23
C ASP A 84 8.29 17.02 -16.04
N ILE A 85 7.45 16.34 -16.82
CA ILE A 85 7.38 14.88 -16.89
C ILE A 85 8.54 14.37 -17.78
N PRO A 86 9.35 13.40 -17.32
CA PRO A 86 10.61 13.02 -17.99
C PRO A 86 10.45 12.39 -19.38
N TYR A 87 9.20 12.07 -19.80
CA TYR A 87 8.96 11.35 -21.05
C TYR A 87 7.60 11.71 -21.66
N THR A 88 7.50 11.69 -23.00
CA THR A 88 6.30 12.09 -23.76
C THR A 88 5.64 10.94 -24.52
N GLY A 89 6.06 9.70 -24.36
CA GLY A 89 5.49 8.51 -25.01
C GLY A 89 4.47 7.79 -24.13
N VAL A 90 4.27 6.50 -24.43
CA VAL A 90 3.50 5.60 -23.56
C VAL A 90 4.38 5.20 -22.38
N MET A 91 3.93 5.53 -21.18
CA MET A 91 4.69 5.27 -19.96
C MET A 91 3.80 4.75 -18.84
N ASN A 92 4.41 4.03 -17.92
CA ASN A 92 3.84 3.71 -16.62
C ASN A 92 4.34 4.71 -15.58
N TRP A 93 3.58 4.90 -14.53
CA TRP A 93 4.01 5.66 -13.38
C TRP A 93 3.69 4.92 -12.09
N ALA A 94 4.46 5.21 -11.06
CA ALA A 94 4.30 4.65 -9.73
C ALA A 94 4.67 5.68 -8.68
N VAL A 95 4.26 5.44 -7.44
CA VAL A 95 4.66 6.23 -6.27
C VAL A 95 5.63 5.40 -5.44
N GLU A 96 6.83 5.92 -5.25
CA GLU A 96 7.83 5.36 -4.34
C GLU A 96 7.81 6.17 -3.05
N LEU A 97 7.49 5.50 -1.93
CA LEU A 97 7.42 6.11 -0.62
C LEU A 97 8.44 5.46 0.31
N LYS A 98 9.02 6.28 1.20
CA LYS A 98 9.87 5.82 2.27
C LYS A 98 9.37 6.41 3.58
N GLY A 99 9.12 5.56 4.55
CA GLY A 99 8.73 5.95 5.90
C GLY A 99 9.89 5.85 6.88
N GLU A 100 9.62 6.18 8.12
CA GLU A 100 10.54 5.92 9.21
C GLU A 100 10.78 4.42 9.38
N ALA A 101 12.02 4.04 9.69
CA ALA A 101 12.35 2.67 10.02
C ALA A 101 11.61 2.24 11.29
N ILE A 102 11.06 1.01 11.26
CA ILE A 102 10.45 0.41 12.44
C ILE A 102 11.51 -0.46 13.11
N GLU A 103 11.88 -0.12 14.34
CA GLU A 103 12.83 -0.92 15.13
C GLU A 103 12.14 -2.09 15.83
N GLU A 104 10.83 -1.98 16.14
CA GLU A 104 10.06 -2.98 16.87
C GLU A 104 8.73 -3.30 16.17
N MET A 105 8.23 -4.52 16.33
CA MET A 105 6.86 -4.87 15.96
C MET A 105 5.89 -4.17 16.91
N TYR A 106 4.83 -3.59 16.37
CA TYR A 106 3.77 -2.99 17.17
C TYR A 106 2.41 -3.40 16.59
N GLU A 107 1.44 -3.38 17.43
CA GLU A 107 0.05 -3.60 17.06
C GLU A 107 -0.48 -2.38 16.30
N VAL A 108 -1.13 -2.63 15.17
CA VAL A 108 -1.73 -1.59 14.31
C VAL A 108 -3.22 -1.43 14.59
N THR A 109 -3.84 -2.49 15.11
CA THR A 109 -5.25 -2.50 15.49
C THR A 109 -5.43 -1.95 16.90
N ASP A 110 -6.62 -1.47 17.20
CA ASP A 110 -7.01 -0.98 18.52
C ASP A 110 -8.14 -1.88 19.06
N ASP A 111 -7.89 -2.55 20.17
CA ASP A 111 -8.87 -3.41 20.85
C ASP A 111 -10.13 -2.65 21.29
N ALA A 112 -10.09 -1.32 21.34
CA ALA A 112 -11.27 -0.49 21.60
C ALA A 112 -12.21 -0.36 20.39
N VAL A 113 -11.77 -0.83 19.19
CA VAL A 113 -12.56 -0.75 17.97
C VAL A 113 -13.24 -2.09 17.69
N ASP A 114 -14.55 -2.15 17.86
CA ASP A 114 -15.37 -3.36 17.67
C ASP A 114 -15.16 -4.05 16.32
N ALA A 115 -14.83 -3.28 15.26
CA ALA A 115 -14.58 -3.80 13.92
C ALA A 115 -13.42 -4.81 13.85
N PHE A 116 -12.50 -4.82 14.82
CA PHE A 116 -11.37 -5.76 14.88
C PHE A 116 -11.62 -6.97 15.78
N HIS A 117 -12.74 -7.03 16.49
CA HIS A 117 -13.08 -8.13 17.38
C HIS A 117 -13.73 -9.28 16.64
N PHE A 118 -12.94 -10.11 15.99
CA PHE A 118 -13.41 -11.31 15.31
C PHE A 118 -13.45 -12.50 16.26
N TYR A 119 -14.49 -13.33 16.09
CA TYR A 119 -14.59 -14.60 16.81
C TYR A 119 -14.15 -15.76 15.91
N LEU A 120 -13.07 -16.44 16.29
CA LEU A 120 -12.53 -17.58 15.55
C LEU A 120 -12.28 -17.30 14.06
N SER A 121 -11.72 -16.13 13.74
CA SER A 121 -11.33 -15.82 12.35
C SER A 121 -10.45 -16.95 11.77
N GLN A 122 -10.80 -17.44 10.58
CA GLN A 122 -10.13 -18.60 9.97
C GLN A 122 -9.21 -18.26 8.81
N GLY A 123 -9.20 -17.03 8.38
CA GLY A 123 -8.32 -16.62 7.29
C GLY A 123 -8.24 -15.12 7.16
N VAL A 124 -7.03 -14.69 6.79
CA VAL A 124 -6.74 -13.31 6.38
C VAL A 124 -6.05 -13.38 5.03
N ALA A 125 -6.48 -12.56 4.09
CA ALA A 125 -5.84 -12.40 2.80
C ALA A 125 -5.64 -10.93 2.49
N ILE A 126 -4.56 -10.61 1.80
CA ILE A 126 -4.26 -9.26 1.32
C ILE A 126 -4.19 -9.31 -0.20
N ASN A 127 -4.85 -8.38 -0.87
CA ASN A 127 -4.68 -8.22 -2.30
C ASN A 127 -3.34 -7.51 -2.58
N ASN A 128 -2.35 -8.27 -3.01
CA ASN A 128 -1.01 -7.80 -3.33
C ASN A 128 -0.78 -7.59 -4.84
N ASN A 129 -1.82 -7.64 -5.66
CA ASN A 129 -1.71 -7.33 -7.08
C ASN A 129 -1.72 -5.82 -7.31
N PRO A 130 -0.58 -5.20 -7.71
CA PRO A 130 -0.48 -3.76 -7.89
C PRO A 130 -1.33 -3.21 -9.05
N GLU A 131 -1.75 -4.08 -9.99
CA GLU A 131 -2.64 -3.69 -11.09
C GLU A 131 -4.13 -3.72 -10.70
N SER A 132 -4.44 -4.20 -9.50
CA SER A 132 -5.81 -4.28 -9.01
C SER A 132 -6.27 -2.97 -8.37
N VAL A 133 -7.48 -2.51 -8.71
CA VAL A 133 -8.14 -1.41 -8.00
C VAL A 133 -8.39 -1.71 -6.51
N HIS A 134 -8.20 -2.96 -6.11
CA HIS A 134 -8.31 -3.43 -4.72
C HIS A 134 -6.95 -3.71 -4.08
N PHE A 135 -5.85 -3.18 -4.67
CA PHE A 135 -4.51 -3.37 -4.12
C PHE A 135 -4.43 -2.91 -2.66
N GLY A 136 -3.83 -3.74 -1.83
CA GLY A 136 -3.65 -3.49 -0.41
C GLY A 136 -4.89 -3.78 0.47
N LYS A 137 -6.07 -4.08 -0.11
CA LYS A 137 -7.24 -4.46 0.69
C LYS A 137 -7.02 -5.75 1.45
N ILE A 138 -7.51 -5.76 2.69
CA ILE A 138 -7.39 -6.86 3.64
C ILE A 138 -8.76 -7.51 3.78
N TYR A 139 -8.81 -8.82 3.60
CA TYR A 139 -10.02 -9.64 3.70
C TYR A 139 -9.89 -10.55 4.92
N VAL A 140 -10.84 -10.48 5.83
CA VAL A 140 -10.89 -11.31 7.03
C VAL A 140 -12.14 -12.20 6.99
N ALA A 141 -11.93 -13.51 6.99
CA ALA A 141 -13.02 -14.47 7.05
C ALA A 141 -13.40 -14.74 8.51
N ASN A 142 -14.61 -14.33 8.91
CA ASN A 142 -15.20 -14.60 10.21
C ASN A 142 -16.35 -15.60 10.03
N PRO A 143 -16.16 -16.91 10.31
CA PRO A 143 -17.15 -17.94 9.99
C PRO A 143 -18.32 -17.98 10.97
N GLN A 144 -18.21 -17.38 12.15
CA GLN A 144 -19.19 -17.49 13.22
C GLN A 144 -19.50 -16.16 13.88
N ILE A 145 -20.75 -15.99 14.27
CA ILE A 145 -21.16 -14.99 15.26
C ILE A 145 -20.65 -15.45 16.61
N GLY A 146 -19.86 -14.64 17.31
CA GLY A 146 -19.12 -15.11 18.46
C GLY A 146 -19.70 -14.70 19.80
N ASN A 147 -20.09 -15.68 20.56
CA ASN A 147 -20.10 -15.63 22.01
C ASN A 147 -20.04 -17.07 22.54
N ASP A 148 -18.89 -17.51 23.01
CA ASP A 148 -18.75 -18.84 23.64
C ASP A 148 -19.19 -18.84 25.10
N GLY A 149 -19.59 -17.69 25.64
CA GLY A 149 -19.96 -17.52 27.04
C GLY A 149 -18.81 -17.72 28.03
N MET A 150 -17.58 -17.92 27.54
CA MET A 150 -16.39 -18.20 28.33
C MET A 150 -15.33 -17.11 28.24
N SER A 151 -15.37 -16.25 27.22
CA SER A 151 -14.43 -15.13 27.08
C SER A 151 -15.05 -13.81 27.53
N GLU A 152 -14.24 -12.94 28.09
CA GLU A 152 -14.61 -11.55 28.38
C GLU A 152 -14.90 -10.75 27.08
N TYR A 153 -14.58 -11.32 25.94
CA TYR A 153 -14.74 -10.70 24.62
C TYR A 153 -15.99 -11.26 23.92
N THR A 154 -17.03 -10.46 23.90
CA THR A 154 -18.19 -10.71 23.05
C THR A 154 -17.96 -10.03 21.71
N SER A 155 -17.70 -10.80 20.65
CA SER A 155 -17.72 -10.25 19.31
C SER A 155 -19.16 -10.05 18.85
N ASN A 156 -19.53 -8.83 18.52
CA ASN A 156 -20.82 -8.51 17.88
C ASN A 156 -20.76 -8.68 16.36
N GLN A 157 -19.64 -9.19 15.85
CA GLN A 157 -19.41 -9.33 14.42
C GLN A 157 -20.23 -10.48 13.85
N THR A 158 -20.91 -10.24 12.73
CA THR A 158 -21.66 -11.25 12.00
C THR A 158 -20.72 -12.21 11.27
N SER A 159 -21.23 -13.37 10.86
CA SER A 159 -20.44 -14.28 10.01
C SER A 159 -20.35 -13.73 8.58
N GLY A 160 -19.16 -13.84 7.98
CA GLY A 160 -18.93 -13.42 6.59
C GLY A 160 -17.51 -12.98 6.32
N ILE A 161 -17.33 -12.17 5.28
CA ILE A 161 -16.03 -11.63 4.89
C ILE A 161 -16.03 -10.12 5.13
N TYR A 162 -15.17 -9.68 6.02
CA TYR A 162 -14.90 -8.27 6.29
C TYR A 162 -13.81 -7.77 5.35
N VAL A 163 -14.00 -6.56 4.83
CA VAL A 163 -13.04 -5.93 3.93
C VAL A 163 -12.58 -4.61 4.54
N PHE A 164 -11.28 -4.50 4.71
CA PHE A 164 -10.63 -3.28 5.18
C PHE A 164 -9.79 -2.67 4.06
N ASP A 165 -9.69 -1.37 4.07
CA ASP A 165 -8.71 -0.66 3.27
C ASP A 165 -7.29 -0.82 3.89
N PRO A 166 -6.22 -0.39 3.20
CA PRO A 166 -4.86 -0.44 3.74
C PRO A 166 -4.62 0.43 4.98
N LEU A 167 -5.53 1.34 5.31
CA LEU A 167 -5.53 2.15 6.53
C LEU A 167 -6.31 1.51 7.67
N LEU A 168 -6.81 0.28 7.48
CA LEU A 168 -7.65 -0.48 8.39
C LEU A 168 -9.04 0.14 8.62
N ASN A 169 -9.53 0.97 7.70
CA ASN A 169 -10.92 1.37 7.74
C ASN A 169 -11.78 0.24 7.20
N LEU A 170 -12.86 -0.07 7.92
CA LEU A 170 -13.83 -1.07 7.47
C LEU A 170 -14.62 -0.53 6.27
N GLU A 171 -14.52 -1.22 5.12
CA GLU A 171 -15.22 -0.84 3.90
C GLU A 171 -16.50 -1.62 3.68
N ASN A 172 -16.56 -2.87 4.15
CA ASN A 172 -17.71 -3.74 3.99
C ASN A 172 -17.89 -4.67 5.19
N GLU A 173 -19.09 -4.70 5.71
CA GLU A 173 -19.59 -5.69 6.68
C GLU A 173 -20.47 -6.71 5.95
N PRO A 174 -20.43 -7.99 6.32
CA PRO A 174 -21.29 -9.02 5.74
C PRO A 174 -22.77 -8.85 6.10
#